data_6c055a30e956a533d1f90cbca4861023
#
_entry.id   6c055a30e956a533d1f90cbca4861023
#
_cell.length_a   1.000
_cell.length_b   1.000
_cell.length_c   1.000
_cell.angle_alpha   90.00
_cell.angle_beta   90.00
_cell.angle_gamma   90.00
#
_symmetry.space_group_name_H-M   'P 1'
#
loop_
_entity.id
_entity.type
_entity.pdbx_description
1 polymer ?
#
loop_
_entity_poly.entity_id
_entity_poly.type
_entity_poly.pdbx_seq_one_letter_code
_entity_poly.pdbx_strand_id
1 'polypeptide(L)'
;SELIFDEFEELIYDGHPIARNILGNPVNLAAFNRESILRFIGNNYHTDQMVISSVGKIDFGELIKLTEKYFGQAETKLRQNGRMRFDNYIPGNLLVEKDTFQSHCMMGNLAFDVMHPKRITMVLLNNIIGGQAMNSRLNMALRERKGMAYNIESGYTAYTDTGLFNVYFGTDHENLEKAISLVLKEFKLLREKKLGVLQLSKAQKQLMGQIAISTENREDLMLTIGKSYLLFNKVDTVQTIFKKIEAISPIDLLEVANMVLDESQMSRLVYK
;
A
#
# COMPACT_ATOMS: atom_id res chain seq x y z
N SER A 1 3.96 -13.94 12.38
CA SER A 1 3.40 -12.57 12.21
C SER A 1 3.10 -12.21 10.75
N GLU A 2 3.87 -12.71 9.77
CA GLU A 2 3.69 -12.34 8.35
C GLU A 2 2.35 -12.77 7.76
N LEU A 3 1.85 -13.94 8.13
CA LEU A 3 0.56 -14.46 7.63
C LEU A 3 -0.64 -13.55 7.89
N ILE A 4 -0.60 -12.70 8.92
CA ILE A 4 -1.72 -11.82 9.25
C ILE A 4 -2.01 -10.80 8.15
N PHE A 5 -0.98 -10.39 7.37
CA PHE A 5 -1.14 -9.45 6.26
C PHE A 5 -1.92 -10.11 5.12
N ASP A 6 -1.55 -11.34 4.74
CA ASP A 6 -2.24 -12.08 3.68
C ASP A 6 -3.68 -12.42 4.10
N GLU A 7 -3.88 -12.96 5.31
CA GLU A 7 -5.22 -13.30 5.82
C GLU A 7 -6.10 -12.04 5.99
N PHE A 8 -5.50 -10.88 6.26
CA PHE A 8 -6.25 -9.63 6.31
C PHE A 8 -6.68 -9.16 4.92
N GLU A 9 -5.85 -9.32 3.90
CA GLU A 9 -6.26 -9.05 2.51
C GLU A 9 -7.36 -10.02 2.06
N GLU A 10 -7.28 -11.30 2.46
CA GLU A 10 -8.36 -12.27 2.21
C GLU A 10 -9.67 -11.83 2.88
N LEU A 11 -9.63 -11.32 4.11
CA LEU A 11 -10.80 -10.80 4.83
C LEU A 11 -11.41 -9.56 4.15
N ILE A 12 -10.57 -8.64 3.67
CA ILE A 12 -11.04 -7.41 3.01
C ILE A 12 -11.64 -7.70 1.64
N TYR A 13 -11.02 -8.57 0.87
CA TYR A 13 -11.36 -8.84 -0.53
C TYR A 13 -12.05 -10.19 -0.73
N ASP A 14 -12.81 -10.63 0.26
CA ASP A 14 -13.47 -11.95 0.23
C ASP A 14 -14.21 -12.21 -1.09
N GLY A 15 -13.99 -13.40 -1.63
CA GLY A 15 -14.54 -13.82 -2.91
C GLY A 15 -13.90 -13.19 -4.16
N HIS A 16 -12.99 -12.25 -4.04
CA HIS A 16 -12.33 -11.60 -5.18
C HIS A 16 -10.94 -12.21 -5.46
N PRO A 17 -10.50 -12.30 -6.73
CA PRO A 17 -9.18 -12.84 -7.05
C PRO A 17 -7.97 -12.17 -6.38
N ILE A 18 -8.06 -10.90 -6.00
CA ILE A 18 -7.01 -10.15 -5.30
C ILE A 18 -6.76 -10.68 -3.88
N ALA A 19 -7.76 -11.32 -3.27
CA ALA A 19 -7.67 -11.95 -1.95
C ALA A 19 -6.79 -13.22 -1.94
N ARG A 20 -6.47 -13.76 -3.11
CA ARG A 20 -5.71 -15.01 -3.17
C ARG A 20 -4.28 -14.79 -2.73
N ASN A 21 -3.80 -15.64 -1.82
CA ASN A 21 -2.40 -15.64 -1.42
C ASN A 21 -1.49 -15.80 -2.65
N ILE A 22 -0.58 -14.86 -2.84
CA ILE A 22 0.33 -14.82 -4.00
C ILE A 22 1.34 -15.98 -4.01
N LEU A 23 1.61 -16.59 -2.85
CA LEU A 23 2.47 -17.76 -2.73
C LEU A 23 1.78 -19.05 -3.21
N GLY A 24 0.45 -18.99 -3.44
CA GLY A 24 -0.35 -20.14 -3.81
C GLY A 24 -0.53 -21.12 -2.65
N ASN A 25 -0.82 -22.36 -2.99
CA ASN A 25 -0.92 -23.46 -2.02
C ASN A 25 -0.11 -24.69 -2.49
N PRO A 26 0.23 -25.61 -1.59
CA PRO A 26 1.07 -26.77 -1.94
C PRO A 26 0.52 -27.60 -3.11
N VAL A 27 -0.79 -27.75 -3.21
CA VAL A 27 -1.44 -28.53 -4.29
C VAL A 27 -1.22 -27.87 -5.65
N ASN A 28 -1.46 -26.55 -5.73
CA ASN A 28 -1.26 -25.79 -6.95
C ASN A 28 0.22 -25.72 -7.36
N LEU A 29 1.11 -25.55 -6.38
CA LEU A 29 2.55 -25.50 -6.63
C LEU A 29 3.05 -26.85 -7.19
N ALA A 30 2.60 -27.97 -6.64
CA ALA A 30 2.97 -29.31 -7.12
C ALA A 30 2.44 -29.60 -8.54
N ALA A 31 1.36 -28.91 -8.96
CA ALA A 31 0.78 -29.08 -10.30
C ALA A 31 1.47 -28.26 -11.39
N PHE A 32 2.33 -27.29 -11.02
CA PHE A 32 3.01 -26.45 -12.01
C PHE A 32 4.05 -27.25 -12.80
N ASN A 33 4.00 -27.07 -14.10
CA ASN A 33 4.94 -27.64 -15.04
C ASN A 33 5.27 -26.60 -16.13
N ARG A 34 6.23 -26.95 -16.99
CA ARG A 34 6.68 -26.05 -18.08
C ARG A 34 5.51 -25.58 -18.98
N GLU A 35 4.58 -26.48 -19.26
CA GLU A 35 3.45 -26.18 -20.16
C GLU A 35 2.48 -25.17 -19.50
N SER A 36 2.18 -25.32 -18.21
CA SER A 36 1.34 -24.37 -17.46
C SER A 36 1.98 -22.98 -17.40
N ILE A 37 3.31 -22.89 -17.24
CA ILE A 37 4.04 -21.62 -17.25
C ILE A 37 4.00 -20.97 -18.63
N LEU A 38 4.26 -21.72 -19.71
CA LEU A 38 4.20 -21.18 -21.07
C LEU A 38 2.79 -20.70 -21.43
N ARG A 39 1.77 -21.44 -21.03
CA ARG A 39 0.36 -21.04 -21.21
C ARG A 39 0.05 -19.76 -20.43
N PHE A 40 0.53 -19.63 -19.20
CA PHE A 40 0.38 -18.42 -18.40
C PHE A 40 1.03 -17.22 -19.09
N ILE A 41 2.28 -17.34 -19.52
CA ILE A 41 2.99 -16.28 -20.27
C ILE A 41 2.21 -15.93 -21.53
N GLY A 42 1.79 -16.95 -22.30
CA GLY A 42 1.00 -16.78 -23.50
C GLY A 42 -0.30 -16.00 -23.28
N ASN A 43 -0.97 -16.20 -22.16
CA ASN A 43 -2.28 -15.60 -21.90
C ASN A 43 -2.20 -14.25 -21.16
N ASN A 44 -1.10 -13.95 -20.47
CA ASN A 44 -1.03 -12.81 -19.55
C ASN A 44 0.04 -11.77 -19.91
N TYR A 45 1.08 -12.14 -20.70
CA TYR A 45 2.11 -11.19 -21.09
C TYR A 45 1.68 -10.47 -22.37
N HIS A 46 1.13 -9.28 -22.18
CA HIS A 46 0.67 -8.41 -23.26
C HIS A 46 1.64 -7.25 -23.44
N THR A 47 2.07 -6.98 -24.66
CA THR A 47 3.08 -5.95 -24.95
C THR A 47 2.62 -4.54 -24.63
N ASP A 48 1.31 -4.27 -24.64
CA ASP A 48 0.71 -3.01 -24.18
C ASP A 48 0.73 -2.84 -22.65
N GLN A 49 1.10 -3.90 -21.91
CA GLN A 49 1.21 -3.90 -20.44
C GLN A 49 2.67 -4.11 -19.97
N MET A 50 3.64 -3.81 -20.84
CA MET A 50 5.07 -3.96 -20.54
C MET A 50 5.80 -2.63 -20.67
N VAL A 51 6.70 -2.37 -19.73
CA VAL A 51 7.62 -1.23 -19.76
C VAL A 51 9.02 -1.72 -19.45
N ILE A 52 9.99 -1.25 -20.22
CA ILE A 52 11.40 -1.44 -19.95
C ILE A 52 11.91 -0.15 -19.31
N SER A 53 12.47 -0.26 -18.12
CA SER A 53 13.03 0.86 -17.38
C SER A 53 14.50 0.60 -17.05
N SER A 54 15.33 1.62 -17.18
CA SER A 54 16.77 1.54 -16.91
C SER A 54 17.25 2.82 -16.25
N VAL A 55 18.06 2.67 -15.21
CA VAL A 55 18.76 3.78 -14.54
C VAL A 55 20.24 3.41 -14.39
N GLY A 56 21.14 4.17 -15.03
CA GLY A 56 22.56 3.89 -15.00
C GLY A 56 23.36 4.75 -16.00
N LYS A 57 24.58 4.33 -16.25
CA LYS A 57 25.51 5.01 -17.19
C LYS A 57 25.43 4.51 -18.63
N ILE A 58 24.42 3.73 -19.00
CA ILE A 58 24.26 3.27 -20.36
C ILE A 58 23.88 4.44 -21.27
N ASP A 59 24.45 4.50 -22.46
CA ASP A 59 24.01 5.43 -23.50
C ASP A 59 22.59 5.08 -23.96
N PHE A 60 21.76 6.10 -24.14
CA PHE A 60 20.36 5.88 -24.51
C PHE A 60 20.20 5.20 -25.89
N GLY A 61 21.06 5.54 -26.87
CA GLY A 61 21.05 4.90 -28.16
C GLY A 61 21.50 3.43 -28.12
N GLU A 62 22.41 3.08 -27.20
CA GLU A 62 22.79 1.70 -26.96
C GLU A 62 21.64 0.92 -26.28
N LEU A 63 20.96 1.53 -25.31
CA LEU A 63 19.77 0.94 -24.68
C LEU A 63 18.68 0.63 -25.72
N ILE A 64 18.40 1.56 -26.64
CA ILE A 64 17.42 1.35 -27.71
C ILE A 64 17.84 0.14 -28.56
N LYS A 65 19.09 0.10 -29.04
CA LYS A 65 19.60 -1.03 -29.87
C LYS A 65 19.47 -2.37 -29.17
N LEU A 66 19.78 -2.43 -27.86
CA LEU A 66 19.64 -3.65 -27.07
C LEU A 66 18.16 -4.04 -26.93
N THR A 67 17.29 -3.07 -26.69
CA THR A 67 15.85 -3.31 -26.57
C THR A 67 15.28 -3.83 -27.90
N GLU A 68 15.60 -3.21 -29.01
CA GLU A 68 15.17 -3.66 -30.32
C GLU A 68 15.71 -5.05 -30.67
N LYS A 69 16.97 -5.35 -30.33
CA LYS A 69 17.57 -6.65 -30.55
C LYS A 69 16.84 -7.79 -29.83
N TYR A 70 16.44 -7.57 -28.59
CA TYR A 70 15.90 -8.64 -27.74
C TYR A 70 14.38 -8.65 -27.67
N PHE A 71 13.72 -7.52 -27.89
CA PHE A 71 12.27 -7.39 -27.79
C PHE A 71 11.58 -6.91 -29.06
N GLY A 72 12.35 -6.44 -30.07
CA GLY A 72 11.79 -5.86 -31.31
C GLY A 72 10.98 -6.84 -32.16
N GLN A 73 11.17 -8.15 -31.95
CA GLN A 73 10.39 -9.19 -32.63
C GLN A 73 9.22 -9.72 -31.80
N ALA A 74 8.99 -9.14 -30.61
CA ALA A 74 7.83 -9.52 -29.79
C ALA A 74 6.53 -9.14 -30.52
N GLU A 75 5.65 -10.10 -30.70
CA GLU A 75 4.34 -9.86 -31.33
C GLU A 75 3.56 -8.82 -30.52
N THR A 76 2.95 -7.87 -31.21
CA THR A 76 2.04 -6.91 -30.58
C THR A 76 0.81 -7.65 -30.06
N LYS A 77 0.68 -7.67 -28.75
CA LYS A 77 -0.39 -8.39 -28.07
C LYS A 77 -1.11 -7.43 -27.13
N LEU A 78 -2.36 -7.16 -27.43
CA LEU A 78 -3.20 -6.27 -26.64
C LEU A 78 -3.96 -7.05 -25.59
N ARG A 79 -4.08 -6.47 -24.40
CA ARG A 79 -4.89 -7.03 -23.32
C ARG A 79 -6.37 -7.01 -23.69
N GLN A 80 -6.99 -8.18 -23.76
CA GLN A 80 -8.42 -8.32 -24.11
C GLN A 80 -9.32 -8.37 -22.88
N ASN A 81 -8.81 -8.87 -21.75
CA ASN A 81 -9.62 -9.06 -20.56
C ASN A 81 -9.50 -7.84 -19.63
N GLY A 82 -10.64 -7.25 -19.29
CA GLY A 82 -10.74 -6.26 -18.23
C GLY A 82 -10.41 -6.88 -16.85
N ARG A 83 -10.12 -6.02 -15.87
CA ARG A 83 -10.04 -6.44 -14.47
C ARG A 83 -11.44 -6.53 -13.89
N MET A 84 -11.66 -7.49 -13.01
CA MET A 84 -12.87 -7.54 -12.21
C MET A 84 -12.75 -6.48 -11.13
N ARG A 85 -13.71 -5.55 -11.09
CA ARG A 85 -13.74 -4.52 -10.06
C ARG A 85 -14.24 -5.12 -8.75
N PHE A 86 -13.67 -4.67 -7.63
CA PHE A 86 -14.14 -5.04 -6.30
C PHE A 86 -15.14 -4.01 -5.79
N ASP A 87 -16.41 -4.39 -5.67
CA ASP A 87 -17.50 -3.49 -5.29
C ASP A 87 -18.27 -3.94 -4.03
N ASN A 88 -17.97 -5.12 -3.48
CA ASN A 88 -18.76 -5.75 -2.41
C ASN A 88 -17.98 -5.86 -1.09
N TYR A 89 -17.49 -4.74 -0.58
CA TYR A 89 -16.83 -4.74 0.71
C TYR A 89 -17.84 -4.81 1.86
N ILE A 90 -17.65 -5.78 2.73
CA ILE A 90 -18.39 -5.94 3.98
C ILE A 90 -17.37 -5.98 5.12
N PRO A 91 -17.43 -5.04 6.07
CA PRO A 91 -16.52 -5.05 7.23
C PRO A 91 -16.64 -6.35 8.02
N GLY A 92 -15.50 -7.00 8.28
CA GLY A 92 -15.40 -8.26 9.01
C GLY A 92 -14.57 -8.12 10.28
N ASN A 93 -14.95 -8.86 11.34
CA ASN A 93 -14.14 -8.97 12.56
C ASN A 93 -13.83 -10.45 12.79
N LEU A 94 -12.57 -10.80 12.75
CA LEU A 94 -12.10 -12.17 12.91
C LEU A 94 -11.09 -12.26 14.06
N LEU A 95 -11.34 -13.20 14.99
CA LEU A 95 -10.41 -13.60 16.03
C LEU A 95 -9.95 -15.03 15.72
N VAL A 96 -8.65 -15.20 15.59
CA VAL A 96 -8.02 -16.50 15.35
C VAL A 96 -7.14 -16.84 16.54
N GLU A 97 -7.42 -17.98 17.18
CA GLU A 97 -6.58 -18.50 18.24
C GLU A 97 -5.32 -19.10 17.63
N LYS A 98 -4.17 -18.55 17.99
CA LYS A 98 -2.84 -19.00 17.60
C LYS A 98 -1.93 -18.99 18.82
N ASP A 99 -1.13 -20.04 18.99
CA ASP A 99 -0.12 -20.12 20.04
C ASP A 99 1.01 -19.12 19.75
N THR A 100 0.82 -17.86 20.17
CA THR A 100 1.75 -16.75 19.98
C THR A 100 2.04 -16.07 21.31
N PHE A 101 3.29 -15.62 21.50
CA PHE A 101 3.69 -14.90 22.72
C PHE A 101 3.00 -13.53 22.88
N GLN A 102 2.48 -12.97 21.78
CA GLN A 102 1.83 -11.66 21.72
C GLN A 102 0.57 -11.75 20.88
N SER A 103 -0.40 -10.89 21.17
CA SER A 103 -1.50 -10.65 20.26
C SER A 103 -1.03 -9.79 19.08
N HIS A 104 -1.43 -10.19 17.89
CA HIS A 104 -1.24 -9.40 16.67
C HIS A 104 -2.58 -8.90 16.20
N CYS A 105 -2.69 -7.61 15.95
CA CYS A 105 -3.92 -6.99 15.48
C CYS A 105 -3.69 -6.27 14.17
N MET A 106 -4.55 -6.52 13.22
CA MET A 106 -4.63 -5.79 11.98
C MET A 106 -6.01 -5.17 11.83
N MET A 107 -6.05 -3.88 11.52
CA MET A 107 -7.28 -3.11 11.32
C MET A 107 -7.16 -2.31 10.04
N GLY A 108 -8.25 -2.20 9.29
CA GLY A 108 -8.19 -1.43 8.04
C GLY A 108 -9.51 -1.35 7.32
N ASN A 109 -9.47 -0.66 6.20
CA ASN A 109 -10.62 -0.36 5.37
C ASN A 109 -10.19 -0.27 3.91
N LEU A 110 -11.15 -0.29 3.00
CA LEU A 110 -10.89 0.14 1.63
C LEU A 110 -10.37 1.58 1.60
N ALA A 111 -9.49 1.82 0.66
CA ALA A 111 -8.93 3.13 0.39
C ALA A 111 -8.97 3.42 -1.12
N PHE A 112 -8.27 4.46 -1.55
CA PHE A 112 -8.30 4.91 -2.92
C PHE A 112 -7.45 4.06 -3.86
N ASP A 113 -7.93 3.85 -5.07
CA ASP A 113 -7.14 3.27 -6.15
C ASP A 113 -6.01 4.23 -6.62
N VAL A 114 -5.16 3.72 -7.50
CA VAL A 114 -3.97 4.44 -7.97
C VAL A 114 -4.30 5.68 -8.81
N MET A 115 -5.50 5.75 -9.42
CA MET A 115 -5.94 6.86 -10.28
C MET A 115 -6.71 7.93 -9.49
N HIS A 116 -7.07 7.65 -8.25
CA HIS A 116 -7.90 8.55 -7.45
C HIS A 116 -7.20 9.89 -7.14
N PRO A 117 -7.86 11.03 -7.31
CA PRO A 117 -7.23 12.36 -7.12
C PRO A 117 -6.73 12.59 -5.69
N LYS A 118 -7.36 12.01 -4.68
CA LYS A 118 -6.96 12.12 -3.26
C LYS A 118 -5.87 11.12 -2.84
N ARG A 119 -5.30 10.34 -3.78
CA ARG A 119 -4.27 9.33 -3.48
C ARG A 119 -3.06 9.89 -2.73
N ILE A 120 -2.54 11.06 -3.17
CA ILE A 120 -1.36 11.67 -2.53
C ILE A 120 -1.71 12.15 -1.11
N THR A 121 -2.92 12.67 -0.92
CA THR A 121 -3.42 13.05 0.42
C THR A 121 -3.51 11.81 1.33
N MET A 122 -3.94 10.66 0.80
CA MET A 122 -3.96 9.40 1.55
C MET A 122 -2.55 8.92 1.91
N VAL A 123 -1.57 9.05 1.02
CA VAL A 123 -0.16 8.76 1.33
C VAL A 123 0.33 9.62 2.50
N LEU A 124 0.02 10.93 2.48
CA LEU A 124 0.39 11.82 3.59
C LEU A 124 -0.33 11.45 4.90
N LEU A 125 -1.63 11.14 4.82
CA LEU A 125 -2.41 10.71 5.98
C LEU A 125 -1.83 9.41 6.59
N ASN A 126 -1.53 8.42 5.76
CA ASN A 126 -0.91 7.16 6.18
C ASN A 126 0.43 7.43 6.89
N ASN A 127 1.28 8.29 6.33
CA ASN A 127 2.56 8.65 6.94
C ASN A 127 2.39 9.34 8.31
N ILE A 128 1.35 10.14 8.48
CA ILE A 128 1.00 10.77 9.77
C ILE A 128 0.54 9.73 10.81
N ILE A 129 -0.24 8.74 10.38
CA ILE A 129 -0.83 7.73 11.26
C ILE A 129 0.25 6.80 11.82
N GLY A 130 0.94 6.08 10.96
CA GLY A 130 1.86 5.02 11.36
C GLY A 130 3.00 4.80 10.36
N GLY A 131 3.41 5.86 9.63
CA GLY A 131 4.57 5.81 8.74
C GLY A 131 5.86 5.49 9.49
N GLN A 132 6.95 5.24 8.76
CA GLN A 132 8.25 4.78 9.27
C GLN A 132 8.88 5.65 10.36
N ALA A 133 8.45 6.88 10.52
CA ALA A 133 9.01 7.79 11.50
C ALA A 133 8.48 7.53 12.91
N MET A 134 9.38 7.54 13.89
CA MET A 134 9.06 7.33 15.31
C MET A 134 8.08 8.35 15.89
N ASN A 135 7.93 9.52 15.27
CA ASN A 135 6.99 10.57 15.66
C ASN A 135 5.60 10.43 15.04
N SER A 136 5.31 9.34 14.32
CA SER A 136 3.97 9.04 13.83
C SER A 136 2.98 8.91 14.99
N ARG A 137 1.70 9.20 14.73
CA ARG A 137 0.69 9.30 15.82
C ARG A 137 0.53 8.02 16.61
N LEU A 138 0.50 6.87 15.93
CA LEU A 138 0.35 5.57 16.60
C LEU A 138 1.62 5.18 17.36
N ASN A 139 2.82 5.42 16.82
CA ASN A 139 4.05 5.21 17.56
C ASN A 139 4.07 6.04 18.86
N MET A 140 3.71 7.32 18.77
CA MET A 140 3.62 8.19 19.94
C MET A 140 2.55 7.75 20.94
N ALA A 141 1.40 7.28 20.47
CA ALA A 141 0.27 6.91 21.33
C ALA A 141 0.48 5.56 22.04
N LEU A 142 0.92 4.52 21.30
CA LEU A 142 1.01 3.16 21.83
C LEU A 142 2.40 2.82 22.35
N ARG A 143 3.45 3.25 21.66
CA ARG A 143 4.83 2.90 22.01
C ARG A 143 5.42 3.91 23.01
N GLU A 144 5.58 5.17 22.61
CA GLU A 144 6.35 6.14 23.38
C GLU A 144 5.65 6.53 24.71
N ARG A 145 4.32 6.74 24.66
CA ARG A 145 3.59 7.19 25.86
C ARG A 145 3.09 6.05 26.75
N LYS A 146 2.89 4.86 26.21
CA LYS A 146 2.22 3.77 26.91
C LYS A 146 3.05 2.49 27.01
N GLY A 147 4.07 2.31 26.16
CA GLY A 147 4.88 1.09 26.13
C GLY A 147 4.08 -0.17 25.81
N MET A 148 2.92 -0.03 25.11
CA MET A 148 2.00 -1.14 24.89
C MET A 148 2.32 -1.95 23.63
N ALA A 149 3.05 -1.37 22.67
CA ALA A 149 3.36 -2.04 21.43
C ALA A 149 4.77 -1.71 20.97
N TYR A 150 5.47 -2.72 20.43
CA TYR A 150 6.84 -2.57 19.93
C TYR A 150 6.90 -2.37 18.43
N ASN A 151 6.05 -3.07 17.70
CA ASN A 151 5.94 -2.95 16.25
C ASN A 151 4.57 -2.36 15.91
N ILE A 152 4.57 -1.18 15.30
CA ILE A 152 3.37 -0.47 14.88
C ILE A 152 3.66 0.13 13.53
N GLU A 153 2.85 -0.19 12.55
CA GLU A 153 2.96 0.36 11.22
C GLU A 153 1.59 0.58 10.61
N SER A 154 1.50 1.51 9.69
CA SER A 154 0.34 1.67 8.81
C SER A 154 0.76 1.56 7.36
N GLY A 155 -0.06 0.87 6.60
CA GLY A 155 0.11 0.64 5.17
C GLY A 155 -1.00 1.27 4.34
N TYR A 156 -0.64 1.76 3.17
CA TYR A 156 -1.59 2.14 2.13
C TYR A 156 -1.12 1.58 0.80
N THR A 157 -1.86 0.62 0.28
CA THR A 157 -1.62 0.00 -1.02
C THR A 157 -2.68 0.48 -2.00
N ALA A 158 -2.25 1.18 -3.05
CA ALA A 158 -3.13 1.60 -4.14
C ALA A 158 -3.00 0.61 -5.30
N TYR A 159 -4.04 -0.19 -5.49
CA TYR A 159 -4.19 -1.04 -6.68
C TYR A 159 -4.79 -0.23 -7.83
N THR A 160 -4.90 -0.82 -9.01
CA THR A 160 -5.42 -0.11 -10.20
C THR A 160 -6.92 0.12 -10.17
N ASP A 161 -7.65 -0.62 -9.38
CA ASP A 161 -9.12 -0.68 -9.32
C ASP A 161 -9.67 -0.65 -7.89
N THR A 162 -8.81 -0.67 -6.88
CA THR A 162 -9.17 -0.57 -5.47
C THR A 162 -7.98 -0.06 -4.67
N GLY A 163 -8.12 0.09 -3.36
CA GLY A 163 -7.02 0.39 -2.45
C GLY A 163 -7.29 -0.16 -1.06
N LEU A 164 -6.22 -0.41 -0.33
CA LEU A 164 -6.25 -0.91 1.04
C LEU A 164 -5.49 0.03 1.96
N PHE A 165 -6.12 0.44 3.05
CA PHE A 165 -5.48 1.04 4.20
C PHE A 165 -5.50 0.05 5.36
N ASN A 166 -4.37 -0.12 6.01
CA ASN A 166 -4.28 -0.96 7.20
C ASN A 166 -3.37 -0.37 8.27
N VAL A 167 -3.57 -0.83 9.49
CA VAL A 167 -2.70 -0.62 10.64
C VAL A 167 -2.44 -1.98 11.26
N TYR A 168 -1.19 -2.29 11.48
CA TYR A 168 -0.74 -3.46 12.21
C TYR A 168 -0.06 -3.06 13.50
N PHE A 169 -0.29 -3.82 14.58
CA PHE A 169 0.49 -3.74 15.80
C PHE A 169 0.53 -5.08 16.55
N GLY A 170 1.67 -5.31 17.21
CA GLY A 170 1.85 -6.40 18.17
C GLY A 170 1.82 -5.87 19.60
N THR A 171 1.14 -6.55 20.50
CA THR A 171 0.98 -6.13 21.91
C THR A 171 0.79 -7.36 22.82
N ASP A 172 1.02 -7.20 24.12
CA ASP A 172 0.70 -8.25 25.08
C ASP A 172 -0.80 -8.53 25.12
N HIS A 173 -1.19 -9.77 25.39
CA HIS A 173 -2.58 -10.21 25.37
C HIS A 173 -3.52 -9.34 26.24
N GLU A 174 -3.03 -8.92 27.41
CA GLU A 174 -3.78 -8.06 28.36
C GLU A 174 -3.97 -6.62 27.88
N ASN A 175 -3.13 -6.15 26.97
CA ASN A 175 -3.13 -4.79 26.45
C ASN A 175 -3.92 -4.63 25.15
N LEU A 176 -4.35 -5.73 24.53
CA LEU A 176 -4.97 -5.73 23.20
C LEU A 176 -6.14 -4.75 23.07
N GLU A 177 -7.15 -4.85 23.91
CA GLU A 177 -8.36 -4.00 23.84
C GLU A 177 -8.04 -2.52 24.10
N LYS A 178 -7.09 -2.25 24.99
CA LYS A 178 -6.62 -0.88 25.26
C LYS A 178 -5.89 -0.31 24.04
N ALA A 179 -5.05 -1.12 23.40
CA ALA A 179 -4.32 -0.72 22.20
C ALA A 179 -5.30 -0.43 21.04
N ILE A 180 -6.27 -1.31 20.79
CA ILE A 180 -7.35 -1.08 19.80
C ILE A 180 -8.06 0.24 20.08
N SER A 181 -8.47 0.47 21.34
CA SER A 181 -9.17 1.71 21.74
C SER A 181 -8.31 2.96 21.50
N LEU A 182 -7.00 2.88 21.68
CA LEU A 182 -6.08 3.99 21.40
C LEU A 182 -5.94 4.26 19.89
N VAL A 183 -5.86 3.21 19.05
CA VAL A 183 -5.87 3.36 17.59
C VAL A 183 -7.15 4.07 17.13
N LEU A 184 -8.30 3.59 17.55
CA LEU A 184 -9.61 4.17 17.21
C LEU A 184 -9.74 5.61 17.71
N LYS A 185 -9.21 5.92 18.88
CA LYS A 185 -9.15 7.29 19.39
C LYS A 185 -8.32 8.22 18.50
N GLU A 186 -7.16 7.78 18.01
CA GLU A 186 -6.34 8.57 17.10
C GLU A 186 -7.05 8.77 15.74
N PHE A 187 -7.75 7.76 15.23
CA PHE A 187 -8.57 7.88 14.02
C PHE A 187 -9.71 8.89 14.22
N LYS A 188 -10.42 8.80 15.33
CA LYS A 188 -11.47 9.77 15.68
C LYS A 188 -10.93 11.20 15.74
N LEU A 189 -9.78 11.42 16.36
CA LEU A 189 -9.15 12.73 16.41
C LEU A 189 -8.81 13.29 15.02
N LEU A 190 -8.35 12.44 14.09
CA LEU A 190 -8.07 12.83 12.73
C LEU A 190 -9.33 13.14 11.91
N ARG A 191 -10.45 12.51 12.22
CA ARG A 191 -11.75 12.74 11.58
C ARG A 191 -12.47 13.99 12.12
N GLU A 192 -12.26 14.35 13.38
CA GLU A 192 -12.98 15.44 14.04
C GLU A 192 -12.21 16.76 14.04
N LYS A 193 -10.87 16.69 14.03
CA LYS A 193 -10.01 17.86 14.21
C LYS A 193 -9.07 18.07 13.06
N LYS A 194 -9.13 19.24 12.43
CA LYS A 194 -8.15 19.66 11.44
C LYS A 194 -6.75 19.72 12.07
N LEU A 195 -5.75 19.26 11.32
CA LEU A 195 -4.36 19.48 11.69
C LEU A 195 -4.02 20.97 11.72
N GLY A 196 -3.28 21.40 12.72
CA GLY A 196 -2.72 22.74 12.75
C GLY A 196 -1.73 22.96 11.62
N VAL A 197 -1.59 24.19 11.14
CA VAL A 197 -0.72 24.56 10.00
C VAL A 197 0.73 24.07 10.21
N LEU A 198 1.28 24.26 11.41
CA LEU A 198 2.63 23.80 11.74
C LEU A 198 2.77 22.25 11.73
N GLN A 199 1.73 21.55 12.19
CA GLN A 199 1.72 20.09 12.19
C GLN A 199 1.69 19.55 10.75
N LEU A 200 0.83 20.13 9.90
CA LEU A 200 0.75 19.77 8.50
C LEU A 200 2.08 20.06 7.78
N SER A 201 2.64 21.24 7.94
CA SER A 201 3.92 21.60 7.31
C SER A 201 5.06 20.65 7.72
N LYS A 202 5.12 20.24 9.00
CA LYS A 202 6.09 19.23 9.43
C LYS A 202 5.87 17.88 8.78
N ALA A 203 4.63 17.42 8.68
CA ALA A 203 4.29 16.13 8.05
C ALA A 203 4.61 16.15 6.54
N GLN A 204 4.30 17.24 5.84
CA GLN A 204 4.65 17.42 4.43
C GLN A 204 6.18 17.39 4.22
N LYS A 205 6.95 18.14 5.01
CA LYS A 205 8.42 18.15 4.93
C LYS A 205 9.01 16.78 5.23
N GLN A 206 8.46 16.06 6.20
CA GLN A 206 8.91 14.72 6.54
C GLN A 206 8.69 13.76 5.38
N LEU A 207 7.49 13.74 4.78
CA LEU A 207 7.19 12.89 3.63
C LEU A 207 8.09 13.24 2.42
N MET A 208 8.26 14.54 2.12
CA MET A 208 9.16 14.98 1.05
C MET A 208 10.62 14.55 1.30
N GLY A 209 11.09 14.63 2.54
CA GLY A 209 12.43 14.15 2.91
C GLY A 209 12.58 12.64 2.71
N GLN A 210 11.60 11.85 3.10
CA GLN A 210 11.61 10.40 2.88
C GLN A 210 11.62 10.06 1.38
N ILE A 211 10.83 10.76 0.56
CA ILE A 211 10.84 10.60 -0.90
C ILE A 211 12.20 10.98 -1.48
N ALA A 212 12.81 12.09 -1.03
CA ALA A 212 14.13 12.49 -1.50
C ALA A 212 15.17 11.40 -1.23
N ILE A 213 15.21 10.87 -0.01
CA ILE A 213 16.12 9.79 0.37
C ILE A 213 15.88 8.53 -0.46
N SER A 214 14.62 8.13 -0.68
CA SER A 214 14.31 6.94 -1.47
C SER A 214 14.76 7.05 -2.93
N THR A 215 14.84 8.25 -3.50
CA THR A 215 15.32 8.46 -4.88
C THR A 215 16.84 8.30 -5.05
N GLU A 216 17.60 8.26 -3.96
CA GLU A 216 19.04 7.97 -4.02
C GLU A 216 19.30 6.49 -4.35
N ASN A 217 18.37 5.60 -4.00
CA ASN A 217 18.42 4.21 -4.42
C ASN A 217 18.01 4.10 -5.91
N ARG A 218 18.96 3.75 -6.76
CA ARG A 218 18.76 3.67 -8.22
C ARG A 218 17.82 2.55 -8.64
N GLU A 219 17.76 1.46 -7.88
CA GLU A 219 16.84 0.34 -8.14
C GLU A 219 15.40 0.78 -7.87
N ASP A 220 15.13 1.40 -6.72
CA ASP A 220 13.82 1.93 -6.38
C ASP A 220 13.38 3.01 -7.37
N LEU A 221 14.29 3.88 -7.78
CA LEU A 221 14.04 4.90 -8.80
C LEU A 221 13.66 4.26 -10.14
N MET A 222 14.39 3.23 -10.58
CA MET A 222 14.12 2.51 -11.83
C MET A 222 12.73 1.86 -11.81
N LEU A 223 12.40 1.16 -10.73
CA LEU A 223 11.08 0.54 -10.56
C LEU A 223 9.96 1.57 -10.50
N THR A 224 10.18 2.70 -9.81
CA THR A 224 9.22 3.79 -9.71
C THR A 224 8.94 4.43 -11.06
N ILE A 225 9.98 4.68 -11.86
CA ILE A 225 9.85 5.20 -13.25
C ILE A 225 9.04 4.22 -14.11
N GLY A 226 9.40 2.94 -14.09
CA GLY A 226 8.71 1.90 -14.86
C GLY A 226 7.23 1.79 -14.49
N LYS A 227 6.93 1.69 -13.19
CA LYS A 227 5.54 1.64 -12.68
C LYS A 227 4.75 2.90 -13.04
N SER A 228 5.36 4.10 -12.88
CA SER A 228 4.68 5.36 -13.19
C SER A 228 4.37 5.46 -14.67
N TYR A 229 5.30 5.08 -15.55
CA TYR A 229 5.06 5.10 -16.98
C TYR A 229 3.98 4.10 -17.39
N LEU A 230 4.02 2.88 -16.84
CA LEU A 230 3.03 1.85 -17.13
C LEU A 230 1.60 2.27 -16.71
N LEU A 231 1.47 2.92 -15.54
CA LEU A 231 0.16 3.28 -14.97
C LEU A 231 -0.40 4.60 -15.54
N PHE A 232 0.47 5.60 -15.73
CA PHE A 232 0.05 6.97 -16.03
C PHE A 232 0.49 7.47 -17.41
N ASN A 233 1.24 6.67 -18.14
CA ASN A 233 1.92 7.06 -19.40
C ASN A 233 2.78 8.33 -19.26
N LYS A 234 3.25 8.60 -18.05
CA LYS A 234 4.13 9.72 -17.70
C LYS A 234 4.88 9.45 -16.41
N VAL A 235 5.98 10.16 -16.24
CA VAL A 235 6.76 10.17 -15.00
C VAL A 235 6.78 11.59 -14.45
N ASP A 236 6.20 11.79 -13.28
CA ASP A 236 6.29 13.08 -12.58
C ASP A 236 7.70 13.23 -11.98
N THR A 237 8.26 14.44 -12.07
CA THR A 237 9.53 14.74 -11.39
C THR A 237 9.32 14.82 -9.87
N VAL A 238 10.38 14.64 -9.11
CA VAL A 238 10.35 14.79 -7.64
C VAL A 238 9.78 16.16 -7.24
N GLN A 239 10.17 17.23 -7.94
CA GLN A 239 9.67 18.59 -7.73
C GLN A 239 8.15 18.68 -7.97
N THR A 240 7.63 17.99 -8.99
CA THR A 240 6.19 17.93 -9.26
C THR A 240 5.44 17.22 -8.12
N ILE A 241 6.02 16.13 -7.60
CA ILE A 241 5.44 15.40 -6.46
C ILE A 241 5.46 16.28 -5.21
N PHE A 242 6.56 16.99 -4.95
CA PHE A 242 6.66 17.93 -3.81
C PHE A 242 5.58 19.02 -3.87
N LYS A 243 5.39 19.65 -5.03
CA LYS A 243 4.32 20.65 -5.20
C LYS A 243 2.92 20.08 -4.90
N LYS A 244 2.65 18.83 -5.29
CA LYS A 244 1.39 18.17 -4.97
C LYS A 244 1.23 17.91 -3.47
N ILE A 245 2.31 17.55 -2.77
CA ILE A 245 2.30 17.36 -1.31
C ILE A 245 2.11 18.70 -0.60
N GLU A 246 2.82 19.74 -1.01
CA GLU A 246 2.70 21.10 -0.43
C GLU A 246 1.31 21.71 -0.61
N ALA A 247 0.62 21.37 -1.69
CA ALA A 247 -0.72 21.85 -1.98
C ALA A 247 -1.82 21.22 -1.09
N ILE A 248 -1.52 20.13 -0.36
CA ILE A 248 -2.49 19.47 0.53
C ILE A 248 -2.83 20.39 1.70
N SER A 249 -4.10 20.69 1.86
CA SER A 249 -4.62 21.51 2.97
C SER A 249 -5.05 20.65 4.17
N PRO A 250 -5.23 21.27 5.36
CA PRO A 250 -5.81 20.58 6.52
C PRO A 250 -7.24 20.07 6.27
N ILE A 251 -7.98 20.69 5.34
CA ILE A 251 -9.32 20.26 4.95
C ILE A 251 -9.26 18.98 4.12
N ASP A 252 -8.33 18.91 3.16
CA ASP A 252 -8.15 17.69 2.33
C ASP A 252 -7.82 16.47 3.19
N LEU A 253 -6.96 16.65 4.21
CA LEU A 253 -6.64 15.57 5.15
C LEU A 253 -7.85 15.15 5.98
N LEU A 254 -8.64 16.10 6.47
CA LEU A 254 -9.85 15.83 7.23
C LEU A 254 -10.88 15.07 6.39
N GLU A 255 -11.06 15.45 5.13
CA GLU A 255 -11.95 14.77 4.20
C GLU A 255 -11.51 13.32 3.96
N VAL A 256 -10.22 13.10 3.67
CA VAL A 256 -9.67 11.76 3.46
C VAL A 256 -9.77 10.91 4.73
N ALA A 257 -9.50 11.50 5.90
CA ALA A 257 -9.67 10.81 7.18
C ALA A 257 -11.13 10.36 7.40
N ASN A 258 -12.10 11.21 7.06
CA ASN A 258 -13.52 10.83 7.18
C ASN A 258 -13.95 9.77 6.17
N MET A 259 -13.32 9.70 5.00
CA MET A 259 -13.63 8.68 4.00
C MET A 259 -13.04 7.30 4.35
N VAL A 260 -11.87 7.26 5.00
CA VAL A 260 -11.10 6.01 5.14
C VAL A 260 -11.09 5.50 6.59
N LEU A 261 -11.11 6.39 7.59
CA LEU A 261 -10.96 6.02 9.00
C LEU A 261 -12.29 5.83 9.73
N ASP A 262 -13.38 5.55 9.03
CA ASP A 262 -14.66 5.31 9.67
C ASP A 262 -14.67 3.95 10.38
N GLU A 263 -14.81 3.98 11.71
CA GLU A 263 -14.82 2.78 12.56
C GLU A 263 -15.91 1.77 12.13
N SER A 264 -17.07 2.24 11.68
CA SER A 264 -18.15 1.38 11.22
C SER A 264 -17.83 0.60 9.95
N GLN A 265 -16.82 1.03 9.20
CA GLN A 265 -16.35 0.41 7.97
C GLN A 265 -15.02 -0.33 8.14
N MET A 266 -14.48 -0.39 9.37
CA MET A 266 -13.21 -1.06 9.64
C MET A 266 -13.38 -2.57 9.75
N SER A 267 -12.59 -3.32 8.98
CA SER A 267 -12.33 -4.73 9.27
C SER A 267 -11.24 -4.88 10.31
N ARG A 268 -11.29 -5.98 11.06
CA ARG A 268 -10.29 -6.30 12.07
C ARG A 268 -9.97 -7.79 12.07
N LEU A 269 -8.69 -8.12 12.07
CA LEU A 269 -8.17 -9.46 12.27
C LEU A 269 -7.25 -9.47 13.49
N VAL A 270 -7.49 -10.40 14.40
CA VAL A 270 -6.70 -10.57 15.61
C VAL A 270 -6.20 -12.00 15.70
N TYR A 271 -4.90 -12.17 15.95
CA TYR A 271 -4.30 -13.41 16.43
C TYR A 271 -4.07 -13.29 17.94
N LYS A 272 -4.55 -14.26 18.69
CA LYS A 272 -4.42 -14.31 20.15
C LYS A 272 -4.18 -15.72 20.63
#